data_821e3da7e050cb11f3dcb496672b4016
#
_entry.id   821e3da7e050cb11f3dcb496672b4016
#
_cell.length_a   1.000
_cell.length_b   1.000
_cell.length_c   1.000
_cell.angle_alpha   90.00
_cell.angle_beta   90.00
_cell.angle_gamma   90.00
#
_symmetry.space_group_name_H-M   'P 1'
#
loop_
_entity.id
_entity.type
_entity.pdbx_description
1 polymer ?
#
loop_
_entity_poly.entity_id
_entity_poly.type
_entity_poly.pdbx_seq_one_letter_code
_entity_poly.pdbx_strand_id
1 'polypeptide(L)'
;MQSTKQKIERAALAGLAAASMDERERSTDISLAELAALVETAGGQPVVTLLQNKPTPDPRTFLGEGKVAELHERIVANDCDLAVFDNELSPSQMRVLEEELGVRVLDRSGLILDIFA
;
A
#
# COMPACT_ATOMS: atom_id res chain seq x y z
N MET A 1 -27.04 14.11 12.68
CA MET A 1 -26.53 13.76 12.64
C MET A 1 -25.87 13.12 12.45
N GLN A 2 -25.65 12.78 12.10
CA GLN A 2 -25.05 12.08 11.83
C GLN A 2 -24.20 11.63 12.21
N SER A 3 -24.48 11.35 12.83
CA SER A 3 -23.51 10.82 13.23
C SER A 3 -22.88 10.00 12.58
N THR A 4 -22.39 10.24 12.31
CA THR A 4 -21.77 9.44 11.49
C THR A 4 -20.65 8.79 12.10
N LYS A 5 -20.81 7.63 12.48
CA LYS A 5 -19.74 6.85 12.75
C LYS A 5 -19.02 6.58 11.51
N GLN A 6 -17.93 7.20 11.28
CA GLN A 6 -17.08 6.83 10.20
C GLN A 6 -16.43 5.50 10.50
N LYS A 7 -16.57 4.58 9.60
CA LYS A 7 -15.87 3.32 9.68
C LYS A 7 -14.37 3.60 9.54
N ILE A 8 -13.58 3.07 10.48
CA ILE A 8 -12.12 3.17 10.39
C ILE A 8 -11.66 2.26 9.27
N GLU A 9 -10.93 2.79 8.30
CA GLU A 9 -10.42 2.00 7.20
C GLU A 9 -9.26 1.13 7.66
N ARG A 10 -9.33 -0.14 7.30
CA ARG A 10 -8.27 -1.10 7.60
C ARG A 10 -7.35 -1.18 6.39
N ALA A 11 -6.07 -0.96 6.61
CA ALA A 11 -5.12 -0.79 5.53
C ALA A 11 -4.09 -1.92 5.48
N ALA A 12 -3.82 -2.41 4.28
CA ALA A 12 -2.72 -3.31 4.02
C ALA A 12 -1.59 -2.47 3.42
N LEU A 13 -0.40 -2.56 4.02
CA LEU A 13 0.77 -1.80 3.58
C LEU A 13 1.70 -2.71 2.80
N ALA A 14 2.22 -2.19 1.69
CA ALA A 14 3.15 -2.96 0.87
C ALA A 14 4.29 -2.07 0.40
N GLY A 15 5.47 -2.67 0.30
CA GLY A 15 6.64 -1.97 -0.18
C GLY A 15 7.54 -2.88 -0.97
N LEU A 16 8.35 -2.29 -1.84
CA LEU A 16 9.30 -2.98 -2.69
C LEU A 16 10.69 -2.41 -2.48
N ALA A 17 11.67 -3.29 -2.32
CA ALA A 17 13.07 -2.92 -2.32
C ALA A 17 13.71 -3.60 -3.54
N ALA A 18 13.73 -2.90 -4.67
CA ALA A 18 14.31 -3.46 -5.89
C ALA A 18 15.74 -2.97 -6.06
N ALA A 19 16.63 -3.88 -6.46
CA ALA A 19 18.04 -3.55 -6.64
C ALA A 19 18.25 -2.46 -7.69
N SER A 20 17.37 -2.39 -8.69
CA SER A 20 17.46 -1.38 -9.75
C SER A 20 16.97 0.00 -9.33
N MET A 21 16.32 0.12 -8.17
CA MET A 21 15.81 1.39 -7.67
C MET A 21 16.88 2.17 -6.93
N ASP A 22 16.76 3.50 -6.93
CA ASP A 22 17.59 4.33 -6.08
C ASP A 22 17.40 3.87 -4.63
N GLU A 23 18.52 3.82 -3.88
CA GLU A 23 18.48 3.31 -2.52
C GLU A 23 17.45 4.03 -1.66
N ARG A 24 17.30 5.35 -1.86
CA ARG A 24 16.35 6.15 -1.07
C ARG A 24 14.90 5.85 -1.40
N GLU A 25 14.64 5.23 -2.55
CA GLU A 25 13.28 4.90 -2.97
C GLU A 25 12.88 3.49 -2.57
N ARG A 26 13.82 2.71 -2.07
CA ARG A 26 13.54 1.33 -1.66
C ARG A 26 12.83 1.31 -0.32
N SER A 27 11.83 0.46 -0.21
CA SER A 27 11.16 0.28 1.07
C SER A 27 12.05 -0.49 2.04
N THR A 28 11.90 -0.19 3.31
CA THR A 28 12.58 -0.87 4.42
C THR A 28 11.54 -1.10 5.51
N ASP A 29 11.90 -1.90 6.51
CA ASP A 29 11.03 -2.05 7.68
C ASP A 29 10.77 -0.70 8.35
N ILE A 30 11.79 0.18 8.36
CA ILE A 30 11.64 1.52 8.94
C ILE A 30 10.69 2.37 8.11
N SER A 31 10.85 2.38 6.77
CA SER A 31 9.96 3.19 5.94
C SER A 31 8.52 2.71 6.00
N LEU A 32 8.32 1.39 6.12
CA LEU A 32 6.96 0.84 6.26
C LEU A 32 6.37 1.18 7.63
N ALA A 33 7.19 1.25 8.69
CA ALA A 33 6.71 1.70 9.98
C ALA A 33 6.30 3.18 9.94
N GLU A 34 7.06 4.00 9.20
CA GLU A 34 6.68 5.40 8.99
C GLU A 34 5.37 5.50 8.22
N LEU A 35 5.20 4.65 7.21
CA LEU A 35 3.95 4.63 6.44
C LEU A 35 2.77 4.25 7.34
N ALA A 36 2.98 3.28 8.24
CA ALA A 36 1.93 2.89 9.19
C ALA A 36 1.52 4.08 10.06
N ALA A 37 2.49 4.86 10.53
CA ALA A 37 2.19 6.06 11.32
C ALA A 37 1.40 7.08 10.51
N LEU A 38 1.71 7.23 9.22
CA LEU A 38 0.96 8.13 8.35
C LEU A 38 -0.49 7.65 8.16
N VAL A 39 -0.68 6.35 8.01
CA VAL A 39 -2.02 5.77 7.90
C VAL A 39 -2.82 6.07 9.17
N GLU A 40 -2.21 5.91 10.33
CA GLU A 40 -2.87 6.22 11.60
C GLU A 40 -3.22 7.70 11.71
N THR A 41 -2.31 8.58 11.27
CA THR A 41 -2.58 10.02 11.23
C THR A 41 -3.78 10.33 10.35
N ALA A 42 -3.96 9.58 9.28
CA ALA A 42 -5.10 9.75 8.37
C ALA A 42 -6.38 9.11 8.90
N GLY A 43 -6.35 8.48 10.07
CA GLY A 43 -7.51 7.86 10.69
C GLY A 43 -7.70 6.39 10.33
N GLY A 44 -6.73 5.78 9.65
CA GLY A 44 -6.81 4.37 9.29
C GLY A 44 -6.13 3.47 10.31
N GLN A 45 -6.27 2.17 10.09
CA GLN A 45 -5.65 1.17 10.95
C GLN A 45 -4.79 0.24 10.10
N PRO A 46 -3.44 0.30 10.25
CA PRO A 46 -2.59 -0.62 9.50
C PRO A 46 -2.66 -2.01 10.13
N VAL A 47 -3.04 -3.01 9.35
CA VAL A 47 -3.22 -4.37 9.87
C VAL A 47 -2.40 -5.42 9.13
N VAL A 48 -1.85 -5.08 7.96
CA VAL A 48 -1.01 -5.97 7.17
C VAL A 48 0.20 -5.19 6.69
N THR A 49 1.37 -5.79 6.74
CA THR A 49 2.59 -5.18 6.20
C THR A 49 3.33 -6.25 5.41
N LEU A 50 3.72 -5.89 4.19
CA LEU A 50 4.40 -6.81 3.29
C LEU A 50 5.54 -6.09 2.59
N LEU A 51 6.73 -6.66 2.63
CA LEU A 51 7.91 -6.12 1.96
C LEU A 51 8.46 -7.18 1.02
N GLN A 52 8.71 -6.80 -0.23
CA GLN A 52 9.32 -7.70 -1.21
C GLN A 52 10.66 -7.16 -1.67
N ASN A 53 11.64 -8.05 -1.79
CA ASN A 53 12.92 -7.74 -2.42
C ASN A 53 12.94 -8.38 -3.80
N LYS A 54 13.30 -7.60 -4.81
CA LYS A 54 13.38 -8.05 -6.20
C LYS A 54 14.53 -7.36 -6.91
N PRO A 55 15.01 -7.92 -8.01
CA PRO A 55 16.00 -7.19 -8.84
C PRO A 55 15.40 -5.94 -9.47
N THR A 56 14.18 -6.01 -10.00
CA THR A 56 13.50 -4.88 -10.66
C THR A 56 12.03 -4.92 -10.34
N PRO A 57 11.34 -3.75 -10.37
CA PRO A 57 9.88 -3.74 -10.22
C PRO A 57 9.22 -4.43 -11.42
N ASP A 58 8.04 -5.01 -11.18
CA ASP A 58 7.23 -5.52 -12.26
C ASP A 58 6.57 -4.31 -12.97
N PRO A 59 6.69 -4.21 -14.31
CA PRO A 59 6.14 -3.04 -15.00
C PRO A 59 4.62 -2.91 -14.87
N ARG A 60 3.92 -4.04 -14.72
CA ARG A 60 2.46 -4.06 -14.67
C ARG A 60 1.92 -3.89 -13.25
N THR A 61 2.47 -4.63 -12.29
CA THR A 61 1.92 -4.70 -10.94
C THR A 61 2.87 -4.18 -9.87
N PHE A 62 4.04 -3.71 -10.24
CA PHE A 62 5.07 -3.20 -9.33
C PHE A 62 5.68 -4.31 -8.47
N LEU A 63 4.86 -5.03 -7.70
CA LEU A 63 5.27 -6.24 -6.98
C LEU A 63 5.24 -7.43 -7.94
N GLY A 64 5.95 -8.50 -7.59
CA GLY A 64 5.84 -9.74 -8.36
C GLY A 64 4.44 -10.34 -8.23
N GLU A 65 4.03 -11.12 -9.24
CA GLU A 65 2.68 -11.68 -9.28
C GLU A 65 2.35 -12.53 -8.06
N GLY A 66 3.31 -13.32 -7.59
CA GLY A 66 3.11 -14.13 -6.40
C GLY A 66 2.87 -13.29 -5.15
N LYS A 67 3.56 -12.14 -5.05
CA LYS A 67 3.36 -11.24 -3.91
C LYS A 67 2.03 -10.50 -4.00
N VAL A 68 1.59 -10.17 -5.22
CA VAL A 68 0.25 -9.57 -5.39
C VAL A 68 -0.81 -10.56 -4.92
N ALA A 69 -0.67 -11.84 -5.29
CA ALA A 69 -1.60 -12.87 -4.85
C ALA A 69 -1.58 -13.03 -3.33
N GLU A 70 -0.39 -13.03 -2.74
CA GLU A 70 -0.24 -13.11 -1.28
C GLU A 70 -0.90 -11.90 -0.60
N LEU A 71 -0.67 -10.71 -1.13
CA LEU A 71 -1.26 -9.50 -0.58
C LEU A 71 -2.78 -9.54 -0.67
N HIS A 72 -3.32 -10.03 -1.79
CA HIS A 72 -4.76 -10.18 -1.95
C HIS A 72 -5.34 -11.10 -0.88
N GLU A 73 -4.69 -12.25 -0.64
CA GLU A 73 -5.14 -13.19 0.37
C GLU A 73 -5.16 -12.55 1.76
N ARG A 74 -4.13 -11.76 2.07
CA ARG A 74 -4.04 -11.12 3.39
C ARG A 74 -5.05 -9.99 3.53
N ILE A 75 -5.36 -9.29 2.44
CA ILE A 75 -6.41 -8.26 2.42
C ILE A 75 -7.75 -8.91 2.75
N VAL A 76 -8.08 -10.02 2.10
CA VAL A 76 -9.34 -10.72 2.35
C VAL A 76 -9.38 -11.26 3.78
N ALA A 77 -8.30 -11.90 4.23
CA ALA A 77 -8.27 -12.53 5.55
C ALA A 77 -8.38 -11.50 6.67
N ASN A 78 -7.95 -10.27 6.45
CA ASN A 78 -7.93 -9.22 7.48
C ASN A 78 -8.98 -8.14 7.24
N ASP A 79 -9.89 -8.34 6.30
CA ASP A 79 -10.95 -7.38 5.97
C ASP A 79 -10.40 -5.98 5.72
N CYS A 80 -9.34 -5.89 4.91
CA CYS A 80 -8.76 -4.59 4.57
C CYS A 80 -9.64 -3.87 3.57
N ASP A 81 -9.75 -2.56 3.73
CA ASP A 81 -10.55 -1.69 2.88
C ASP A 81 -9.71 -1.01 1.81
N LEU A 82 -8.40 -0.93 2.03
CA LEU A 82 -7.50 -0.32 1.07
C LEU A 82 -6.10 -0.91 1.20
N ALA A 83 -5.31 -0.70 0.16
CA ALA A 83 -3.89 -1.03 0.16
C ALA A 83 -3.09 0.25 -0.05
N VAL A 84 -2.04 0.45 0.73
CA VAL A 84 -1.19 1.63 0.64
C VAL A 84 0.23 1.16 0.32
N PHE A 85 0.77 1.66 -0.77
CA PHE A 85 2.12 1.32 -1.20
C PHE A 85 3.10 2.38 -0.74
N ASP A 86 4.22 1.94 -0.20
CA ASP A 86 5.28 2.81 0.31
C ASP A 86 6.04 3.52 -0.82
N ASN A 87 6.01 2.96 -2.01
CA ASN A 87 6.70 3.47 -3.19
C ASN A 87 5.71 4.20 -4.10
N GLU A 88 6.24 5.05 -5.00
CA GLU A 88 5.40 5.70 -5.99
C GLU A 88 4.98 4.70 -7.05
N LEU A 89 3.71 4.76 -7.43
CA LEU A 89 3.15 3.90 -8.47
C LEU A 89 2.71 4.76 -9.65
N SER A 90 2.83 4.20 -10.86
CA SER A 90 2.26 4.87 -12.03
C SER A 90 0.73 4.71 -12.00
N PRO A 91 -0.01 5.59 -12.70
CA PRO A 91 -1.46 5.45 -12.76
C PRO A 91 -1.91 4.10 -13.30
N SER A 92 -1.18 3.54 -14.28
CA SER A 92 -1.54 2.25 -14.83
C SER A 92 -1.30 1.12 -13.82
N GLN A 93 -0.22 1.20 -13.05
CA GLN A 93 0.05 0.22 -12.00
C GLN A 93 -1.03 0.27 -10.92
N MET A 94 -1.44 1.48 -10.52
CA MET A 94 -2.50 1.63 -9.53
C MET A 94 -3.80 1.00 -10.00
N ARG A 95 -4.16 1.23 -11.27
CA ARG A 95 -5.39 0.67 -11.83
C ARG A 95 -5.38 -0.84 -11.83
N VAL A 96 -4.25 -1.43 -12.28
CA VAL A 96 -4.12 -2.88 -12.33
C VAL A 96 -4.16 -3.47 -10.92
N LEU A 97 -3.47 -2.82 -9.97
CA LEU A 97 -3.45 -3.30 -8.59
C LEU A 97 -4.84 -3.23 -7.96
N GLU A 98 -5.62 -2.20 -8.26
CA GLU A 98 -7.00 -2.14 -7.77
C GLU A 98 -7.83 -3.30 -8.28
N GLU A 99 -7.66 -3.65 -9.55
CA GLU A 99 -8.36 -4.80 -10.12
C GLU A 99 -7.90 -6.11 -9.46
N GLU A 100 -6.59 -6.27 -9.28
CA GLU A 100 -6.04 -7.50 -8.73
C GLU A 100 -6.32 -7.67 -7.25
N LEU A 101 -6.31 -6.58 -6.50
CA LEU A 101 -6.47 -6.62 -5.05
C LEU A 101 -7.93 -6.45 -4.60
N GLY A 102 -8.77 -5.89 -5.47
CA GLY A 102 -10.19 -5.72 -5.15
C GLY A 102 -10.47 -4.62 -4.14
N VAL A 103 -9.51 -3.75 -3.87
CA VAL A 103 -9.67 -2.63 -2.93
C VAL A 103 -9.03 -1.39 -3.54
N ARG A 104 -9.33 -0.22 -2.96
CA ARG A 104 -8.71 1.03 -3.35
C ARG A 104 -7.21 0.97 -3.07
N VAL A 105 -6.42 1.55 -3.96
CA VAL A 105 -4.96 1.57 -3.84
C VAL A 105 -4.48 3.01 -3.79
N LEU A 106 -3.63 3.31 -2.82
CA LEU A 106 -2.93 4.59 -2.72
C LEU A 106 -1.43 4.32 -2.65
N ASP A 107 -0.63 5.27 -3.09
CA ASP A 107 0.79 5.25 -2.77
C ASP A 107 1.05 6.27 -1.66
N ARG A 108 2.31 6.37 -1.21
CA ARG A 108 2.66 7.27 -0.10
C ARG A 108 2.26 8.71 -0.43
N SER A 109 2.53 9.16 -1.65
CA SER A 109 2.19 10.53 -2.05
C SER A 109 0.70 10.77 -2.02
N GLY A 110 -0.09 9.82 -2.51
CA GLY A 110 -1.54 9.92 -2.48
C GLY A 110 -2.09 9.98 -1.06
N LEU A 111 -1.52 9.19 -0.15
CA LEU A 111 -1.92 9.22 1.25
C LEU A 111 -1.61 10.57 1.88
N ILE A 112 -0.41 11.11 1.63
CA ILE A 112 -0.02 12.41 2.17
C ILE A 112 -0.95 13.50 1.67
N LEU A 113 -1.31 13.46 0.38
CA LEU A 113 -2.26 14.43 -0.17
C LEU A 113 -3.61 14.32 0.53
N ASP A 114 -4.08 13.11 0.80
CA ASP A 114 -5.34 12.92 1.52
C ASP A 114 -5.29 13.53 2.93
N ILE A 115 -4.16 13.42 3.63
CA ILE A 115 -4.02 13.96 4.98
C ILE A 115 -4.13 15.48 4.98
N PHE A 116 -3.59 16.12 3.93
CA PHE A 116 -3.53 17.59 3.88
C PHE A 116 -4.60 18.20 2.96
N ALA A 117 -5.51 17.40 2.48
CA ALA A 117 -6.55 17.88 1.56
C ALA A 117 -7.67 18.69 2.27
#